data_3e691576992d49a4a7a8437e17191aea
#
_entry.id   3e691576992d49a4a7a8437e17191aea
#
_cell.length_a   1.000
_cell.length_b   1.000
_cell.length_c   1.000
_cell.angle_alpha   90.00
_cell.angle_beta   90.00
_cell.angle_gamma   90.00
#
_symmetry.space_group_name_H-M   'P 1'
#
loop_
_entity.id
_entity.type
_entity.pdbx_description
1 polymer ?
#
loop_
_entity_poly.entity_id
_entity_poly.type
_entity_poly.pdbx_seq_one_letter_code
_entity_poly.pdbx_strand_id
1 'polypeptide(L)'
;YETDIIEKINNGTKCVFISNPHNPYGKIMKPSEIIRILDFTCNHNIIVVIDEAYFDFIDVEYKSAVSFIKTYSNLIVLKSFSKSYCMAGLRIGYIISHENTIKKLYQLIGKVIPFNVNRLAIKCATLSLEHNNTFTHYCKKSNNIKYKTYLLLDRYNYEYIKTQTNFILINLHVDVSSICLILEQKYNIKVKDGVIFSLPTYIR
;
A
#
# COMPACT_ATOMS: atom_id res chain seq x y z
N TYR A 1 7.93 -9.31 -12.88
CA TYR A 1 7.67 -8.17 -11.96
C TYR A 1 8.97 -7.71 -11.28
N GLU A 2 9.69 -8.58 -10.53
CA GLU A 2 10.97 -8.22 -9.93
C GLU A 2 12.08 -8.05 -10.97
N THR A 3 12.09 -8.85 -12.03
CA THR A 3 13.02 -8.72 -13.16
C THR A 3 12.88 -7.36 -13.82
N ASP A 4 11.66 -6.92 -14.09
CA ASP A 4 11.39 -5.60 -14.68
C ASP A 4 11.89 -4.45 -13.81
N ILE A 5 11.83 -4.60 -12.47
CA ILE A 5 12.36 -3.62 -11.52
C ILE A 5 13.89 -3.59 -11.61
N ILE A 6 14.54 -4.76 -11.55
CA ILE A 6 16.00 -4.88 -11.59
C ILE A 6 16.56 -4.36 -12.91
N GLU A 7 15.93 -4.68 -14.03
CA GLU A 7 16.35 -4.23 -15.38
C GLU A 7 16.26 -2.69 -15.54
N LYS A 8 15.36 -2.04 -14.83
CA LYS A 8 15.22 -0.58 -14.85
C LYS A 8 16.20 0.16 -13.94
N ILE A 9 16.89 -0.55 -13.06
CA ILE A 9 17.93 0.05 -12.21
C ILE A 9 19.15 0.38 -13.09
N ASN A 10 19.65 1.60 -12.99
CA ASN A 10 20.82 2.10 -13.69
C ASN A 10 21.81 2.76 -12.72
N ASN A 11 22.97 3.19 -13.21
CA ASN A 11 24.04 3.78 -12.38
C ASN A 11 23.62 5.06 -11.62
N GLY A 12 22.51 5.71 -12.01
CA GLY A 12 21.97 6.89 -11.33
C GLY A 12 20.94 6.55 -10.26
N THR A 13 20.45 5.31 -10.19
CA THR A 13 19.39 4.91 -9.24
C THR A 13 19.94 4.90 -7.82
N LYS A 14 19.31 5.67 -6.92
CA LYS A 14 19.67 5.75 -5.49
C LYS A 14 18.64 5.10 -4.59
N CYS A 15 17.40 5.01 -5.05
CA CYS A 15 16.30 4.49 -4.27
C CYS A 15 15.25 3.83 -5.19
N VAL A 16 14.67 2.73 -4.72
CA VAL A 16 13.55 2.03 -5.37
C VAL A 16 12.36 2.04 -4.43
N PHE A 17 11.21 2.54 -4.89
CA PHE A 17 9.95 2.51 -4.15
C PHE A 17 9.04 1.41 -4.68
N ILE A 18 8.53 0.57 -3.78
CA ILE A 18 7.65 -0.56 -4.11
C ILE A 18 6.42 -0.48 -3.22
N SER A 19 5.23 -0.37 -3.81
CA SER A 19 3.97 -0.54 -3.09
C SER A 19 3.61 -2.01 -3.02
N ASN A 20 3.46 -2.57 -1.80
CA ASN A 20 3.19 -3.99 -1.60
C ASN A 20 2.29 -4.22 -0.35
N PRO A 21 0.97 -4.41 -0.53
CA PRO A 21 0.22 -4.61 -1.79
C PRO A 21 0.23 -3.41 -2.73
N HIS A 22 0.25 -3.72 -4.04
CA HIS A 22 0.36 -2.70 -5.09
C HIS A 22 -0.93 -1.88 -5.25
N ASN A 23 -0.81 -0.58 -5.38
CA ASN A 23 -1.91 0.31 -5.76
C ASN A 23 -1.65 0.83 -7.20
N PRO A 24 -2.54 0.60 -8.17
CA PRO A 24 -3.96 0.24 -8.02
C PRO A 24 -4.33 -1.24 -8.16
N TYR A 25 -3.42 -2.13 -8.49
CA TYR A 25 -3.76 -3.52 -8.85
C TYR A 25 -4.08 -4.42 -7.65
N GLY A 26 -3.68 -4.06 -6.45
CA GLY A 26 -3.92 -4.82 -5.22
C GLY A 26 -3.19 -6.16 -5.13
N LYS A 27 -2.21 -6.40 -6.01
CA LYS A 27 -1.37 -7.62 -5.98
C LYS A 27 -0.24 -7.49 -4.98
N ILE A 28 0.23 -8.64 -4.48
CA ILE A 28 1.40 -8.75 -3.61
C ILE A 28 2.55 -9.43 -4.33
N MET A 29 3.76 -9.03 -4.01
CA MET A 29 4.98 -9.70 -4.45
C MET A 29 5.25 -10.92 -3.57
N LYS A 30 5.79 -11.99 -4.13
CA LYS A 30 6.26 -13.14 -3.35
C LYS A 30 7.47 -12.72 -2.49
N PRO A 31 7.64 -13.29 -1.28
CA PRO A 31 8.82 -13.01 -0.46
C PRO A 31 10.15 -13.24 -1.20
N SER A 32 10.22 -14.26 -2.06
CA SER A 32 11.40 -14.56 -2.88
C SER A 32 11.71 -13.47 -3.91
N GLU A 33 10.69 -12.79 -4.45
CA GLU A 33 10.85 -11.67 -5.38
C GLU A 33 11.43 -10.45 -4.65
N ILE A 34 10.92 -10.18 -3.44
CA ILE A 34 11.43 -9.11 -2.58
C ILE A 34 12.90 -9.37 -2.22
N ILE A 35 13.25 -10.59 -1.82
CA ILE A 35 14.63 -10.98 -1.47
C ILE A 35 15.57 -10.75 -2.66
N ARG A 36 15.21 -11.16 -3.88
CA ARG A 36 16.05 -10.93 -5.07
C ARG A 36 16.31 -9.44 -5.33
N ILE A 37 15.31 -8.59 -5.14
CA ILE A 37 15.49 -7.13 -5.26
C ILE A 37 16.42 -6.62 -4.16
N LEU A 38 16.24 -7.08 -2.92
CA LEU A 38 17.07 -6.66 -1.80
C LEU A 38 18.53 -7.10 -1.96
N ASP A 39 18.78 -8.33 -2.40
CA ASP A 39 20.13 -8.84 -2.69
C ASP A 39 20.81 -7.99 -3.76
N PHE A 40 20.12 -7.74 -4.86
CA PHE A 40 20.66 -6.92 -5.94
C PHE A 40 20.94 -5.49 -5.47
N THR A 41 20.00 -4.84 -4.82
CA THR A 41 20.10 -3.43 -4.41
C THR A 41 21.10 -3.21 -3.28
N CYS A 42 21.26 -4.17 -2.37
CA CYS A 42 22.25 -4.14 -1.31
C CYS A 42 23.67 -4.07 -1.87
N ASN A 43 23.98 -4.89 -2.87
CA ASN A 43 25.30 -4.92 -3.55
C ASN A 43 25.61 -3.64 -4.33
N HIS A 44 24.59 -2.84 -4.65
CA HIS A 44 24.72 -1.59 -5.41
C HIS A 44 24.52 -0.33 -4.56
N ASN A 45 24.41 -0.46 -3.22
CA ASN A 45 24.15 0.64 -2.29
C ASN A 45 22.86 1.44 -2.62
N ILE A 46 21.82 0.75 -3.09
CA ILE A 46 20.52 1.33 -3.42
C ILE A 46 19.55 1.09 -2.27
N ILE A 47 18.85 2.13 -1.83
CA ILE A 47 17.82 2.04 -0.80
C ILE A 47 16.56 1.43 -1.42
N VAL A 48 15.92 0.50 -0.70
CA VAL A 48 14.60 -0.04 -1.07
C VAL A 48 13.58 0.41 -0.04
N VAL A 49 12.54 1.07 -0.50
CA VAL A 49 11.39 1.48 0.31
C VAL A 49 10.19 0.63 -0.09
N ILE A 50 9.68 -0.16 0.85
CA ILE A 50 8.46 -0.96 0.64
C ILE A 50 7.31 -0.29 1.39
N ASP A 51 6.31 0.17 0.64
CA ASP A 51 5.09 0.76 1.19
C ASP A 51 4.05 -0.33 1.46
N GLU A 52 3.84 -0.63 2.74
CA GLU A 52 2.89 -1.60 3.23
C GLU A 52 1.60 -0.95 3.78
N ALA A 53 1.18 0.19 3.24
CA ALA A 53 -0.02 0.90 3.70
C ALA A 53 -1.31 0.05 3.64
N TYR A 54 -1.36 -0.99 2.81
CA TYR A 54 -2.49 -1.90 2.66
C TYR A 54 -2.24 -3.29 3.25
N PHE A 55 -1.12 -3.50 3.95
CA PHE A 55 -0.69 -4.81 4.44
C PHE A 55 -1.76 -5.52 5.29
N ASP A 56 -2.45 -4.79 6.16
CA ASP A 56 -3.42 -5.35 7.11
C ASP A 56 -4.68 -5.93 6.44
N PHE A 57 -4.89 -5.67 5.15
CA PHE A 57 -5.99 -6.25 4.35
C PHE A 57 -5.63 -7.54 3.65
N ILE A 58 -4.37 -7.98 3.71
CA ILE A 58 -3.94 -9.27 3.13
C ILE A 58 -4.68 -10.39 3.84
N ASP A 59 -5.32 -11.27 3.08
CA ASP A 59 -6.18 -12.36 3.56
C ASP A 59 -5.64 -13.76 3.24
N VAL A 60 -4.39 -13.81 2.81
CA VAL A 60 -3.61 -15.05 2.62
C VAL A 60 -2.43 -15.07 3.59
N GLU A 61 -1.82 -16.24 3.79
CA GLU A 61 -0.60 -16.32 4.60
C GLU A 61 0.52 -15.53 3.90
N TYR A 62 0.94 -14.45 4.55
CA TYR A 62 1.96 -13.56 4.00
C TYR A 62 2.75 -12.86 5.11
N LYS A 63 4.06 -12.75 4.92
CA LYS A 63 4.96 -12.10 5.90
C LYS A 63 5.32 -10.70 5.43
N SER A 64 5.23 -9.74 6.34
CA SER A 64 5.70 -8.37 6.12
C SER A 64 7.20 -8.34 5.79
N ALA A 65 7.58 -7.39 4.93
CA ALA A 65 8.97 -7.11 4.62
C ALA A 65 9.79 -6.67 5.85
N VAL A 66 9.13 -6.30 6.94
CA VAL A 66 9.76 -6.06 8.25
C VAL A 66 10.62 -7.25 8.71
N SER A 67 10.25 -8.48 8.34
CA SER A 67 11.03 -9.68 8.67
C SER A 67 12.45 -9.68 8.07
N PHE A 68 12.71 -8.88 7.04
CA PHE A 68 14.01 -8.79 6.35
C PHE A 68 14.92 -7.67 6.86
N ILE A 69 14.44 -6.78 7.75
CA ILE A 69 15.19 -5.59 8.19
C ILE A 69 16.50 -5.95 8.90
N LYS A 70 16.55 -7.08 9.62
CA LYS A 70 17.77 -7.52 10.30
C LYS A 70 18.87 -7.94 9.32
N THR A 71 18.48 -8.43 8.14
CA THR A 71 19.38 -8.91 7.09
C THR A 71 19.79 -7.79 6.14
N TYR A 72 18.84 -6.88 5.80
CA TYR A 72 19.06 -5.85 4.78
C TYR A 72 18.98 -4.45 5.38
N SER A 73 20.14 -3.84 5.63
CA SER A 73 20.24 -2.49 6.22
C SER A 73 19.78 -1.37 5.27
N ASN A 74 19.67 -1.66 3.97
CA ASN A 74 19.17 -0.76 2.94
C ASN A 74 17.64 -0.80 2.78
N LEU A 75 16.92 -1.62 3.58
CA LEU A 75 15.46 -1.73 3.53
C LEU A 75 14.79 -0.74 4.49
N ILE A 76 13.79 -0.06 3.97
CA ILE A 76 12.85 0.79 4.71
C ILE A 76 11.43 0.27 4.46
N VAL A 77 10.67 -0.01 5.51
CA VAL A 77 9.25 -0.39 5.40
C VAL A 77 8.39 0.73 5.94
N LEU A 78 7.42 1.19 5.14
CA LEU A 78 6.45 2.20 5.52
C LEU A 78 5.16 1.54 6.00
N LYS A 79 4.63 2.00 7.12
CA LYS A 79 3.32 1.63 7.67
C LYS A 79 2.45 2.86 7.85
N SER A 80 1.15 2.70 7.69
CA SER A 80 0.21 3.81 7.76
C SER A 80 -0.98 3.50 8.64
N PHE A 81 -1.42 4.48 9.43
CA PHE A 81 -2.70 4.41 10.15
C PHE A 81 -3.89 4.89 9.30
N SER A 82 -3.63 5.34 8.07
CA SER A 82 -4.66 5.93 7.21
C SER A 82 -5.72 4.94 6.72
N LYS A 83 -5.40 3.64 6.62
CA LYS A 83 -6.25 2.63 5.98
C LYS A 83 -6.91 1.73 7.02
N SER A 84 -6.22 0.73 7.53
CA SER A 84 -6.73 -0.25 8.49
C SER A 84 -7.20 0.38 9.79
N TYR A 85 -6.56 1.44 10.25
CA TYR A 85 -6.89 2.17 11.47
C TYR A 85 -7.84 3.36 11.26
N CYS A 86 -8.35 3.59 10.04
CA CYS A 86 -9.31 4.65 9.71
C CYS A 86 -8.86 6.08 10.07
N MET A 87 -7.55 6.34 10.12
CA MET A 87 -6.97 7.63 10.55
C MET A 87 -6.43 8.49 9.40
N ALA A 88 -7.02 8.39 8.21
CA ALA A 88 -6.54 9.15 7.05
C ALA A 88 -6.45 10.67 7.29
N GLY A 89 -7.39 11.24 8.05
CA GLY A 89 -7.43 12.66 8.40
C GLY A 89 -6.35 13.09 9.40
N LEU A 90 -5.80 12.17 10.20
CA LEU A 90 -4.78 12.49 11.21
C LEU A 90 -3.35 12.54 10.65
N ARG A 91 -3.14 12.10 9.41
CA ARG A 91 -1.86 12.17 8.69
C ARG A 91 -0.70 11.54 9.46
N ILE A 92 -0.87 10.31 9.95
CA ILE A 92 0.13 9.58 10.72
C ILE A 92 0.47 8.23 10.09
N GLY A 93 1.74 7.91 10.12
CA GLY A 93 2.35 6.65 9.73
C GLY A 93 3.69 6.50 10.43
N TYR A 94 4.40 5.41 10.16
CA TYR A 94 5.71 5.16 10.74
C TYR A 94 6.60 4.37 9.79
N ILE A 95 7.89 4.48 10.06
CA ILE A 95 8.96 3.81 9.32
C ILE A 95 9.57 2.75 10.21
N ILE A 96 9.84 1.58 9.63
CA ILE A 96 10.63 0.52 10.27
C ILE A 96 11.84 0.24 9.38
N SER A 97 13.03 0.28 9.95
CA SER A 97 14.28 0.01 9.24
C SER A 97 15.39 -0.35 10.22
N HIS A 98 16.58 -0.62 9.71
CA HIS A 98 17.77 -0.82 10.51
C HIS A 98 18.08 0.43 11.37
N GLU A 99 18.57 0.24 12.59
CA GLU A 99 18.81 1.32 13.58
C GLU A 99 19.62 2.49 13.00
N ASN A 100 20.71 2.21 12.30
CA ASN A 100 21.57 3.24 11.70
C ASN A 100 20.83 4.08 10.65
N THR A 101 19.93 3.45 9.88
CA THR A 101 19.09 4.15 8.88
C THR A 101 18.08 5.05 9.57
N ILE A 102 17.44 4.56 10.63
CA ILE A 102 16.51 5.36 11.44
C ILE A 102 17.21 6.57 12.07
N LYS A 103 18.39 6.41 12.66
CA LYS A 103 19.18 7.52 13.21
C LYS A 103 19.45 8.60 12.18
N LYS A 104 19.88 8.23 10.97
CA LYS A 104 20.12 9.18 9.86
C LYS A 104 18.84 9.89 9.43
N LEU A 105 17.74 9.15 9.25
CA LEU A 105 16.45 9.71 8.88
C LEU A 105 15.92 10.69 9.94
N TYR A 106 16.05 10.34 11.23
CA TYR A 106 15.61 11.20 12.32
C TYR A 106 16.37 12.52 12.35
N GLN A 107 17.70 12.49 12.13
CA GLN A 107 18.52 13.69 12.05
C GLN A 107 18.14 14.59 10.86
N LEU A 108 17.81 14.00 9.71
CA LEU A 108 17.38 14.74 8.52
C LEU A 108 15.98 15.34 8.70
N ILE A 109 15.02 14.55 9.14
CA ILE A 109 13.62 14.96 9.33
C ILE A 109 13.53 16.06 10.38
N GLY A 110 14.21 15.91 11.51
CA GLY A 110 14.22 16.91 12.57
C GLY A 110 14.75 18.29 12.14
N LYS A 111 15.66 18.33 11.16
CA LYS A 111 16.18 19.58 10.58
C LYS A 111 15.23 20.20 9.56
N VAL A 112 14.51 19.38 8.79
CA VAL A 112 13.71 19.86 7.64
C VAL A 112 12.25 20.10 8.04
N ILE A 113 11.68 19.27 8.89
CA ILE A 113 10.27 19.34 9.30
C ILE A 113 10.16 19.08 10.81
N PRO A 114 10.54 20.06 11.65
CA PRO A 114 10.34 19.95 13.08
C PRO A 114 8.84 19.84 13.39
N PHE A 115 8.47 19.01 14.38
CA PHE A 115 7.07 18.80 14.82
C PHE A 115 6.15 18.26 13.71
N ASN A 116 6.66 17.42 12.82
CA ASN A 116 5.96 16.87 11.66
C ASN A 116 4.72 16.03 11.98
N VAL A 117 4.56 15.55 13.21
CA VAL A 117 3.42 14.76 13.63
C VAL A 117 2.66 15.44 14.78
N ASN A 118 1.37 15.56 14.62
CA ASN A 118 0.45 16.12 15.61
C ASN A 118 0.37 15.21 16.86
N ARG A 119 0.41 15.79 18.06
CA ARG A 119 0.35 15.04 19.34
C ARG A 119 -0.93 14.23 19.51
N LEU A 120 -2.08 14.76 19.04
CA LEU A 120 -3.34 14.02 19.07
C LEU A 120 -3.26 12.77 18.17
N ALA A 121 -2.69 12.90 16.96
CA ALA A 121 -2.48 11.78 16.06
C ALA A 121 -1.61 10.69 16.71
N ILE A 122 -0.52 11.08 17.39
CA ILE A 122 0.34 10.13 18.13
C ILE A 122 -0.46 9.40 19.21
N LYS A 123 -1.24 10.12 20.03
CA LYS A 123 -2.05 9.50 21.09
C LYS A 123 -3.08 8.53 20.52
N CYS A 124 -3.78 8.92 19.45
CA CYS A 124 -4.74 8.06 18.75
C CYS A 124 -4.07 6.80 18.20
N ALA A 125 -2.92 6.94 17.54
CA ALA A 125 -2.17 5.82 16.99
C ALA A 125 -1.70 4.84 18.10
N THR A 126 -1.18 5.36 19.23
CA THR A 126 -0.78 4.54 20.37
C THR A 126 -1.95 3.73 20.91
N LEU A 127 -3.07 4.39 21.20
CA LEU A 127 -4.28 3.71 21.68
C LEU A 127 -4.81 2.67 20.68
N SER A 128 -4.69 2.95 19.37
CA SER A 128 -5.12 2.00 18.35
C SER A 128 -4.27 0.74 18.31
N LEU A 129 -2.98 0.85 18.56
CA LEU A 129 -2.08 -0.31 18.67
C LEU A 129 -2.39 -1.13 19.93
N GLU A 130 -2.71 -0.49 21.04
CA GLU A 130 -3.15 -1.15 22.28
C GLU A 130 -4.47 -1.92 22.08
N HIS A 131 -5.36 -1.41 21.23
CA HIS A 131 -6.66 -2.00 20.87
C HIS A 131 -6.69 -2.64 19.47
N ASN A 132 -5.57 -3.20 19.02
CA ASN A 132 -5.40 -3.70 17.64
C ASN A 132 -6.45 -4.75 17.22
N ASN A 133 -6.99 -5.54 18.13
CA ASN A 133 -8.03 -6.53 17.85
C ASN A 133 -9.27 -5.92 17.18
N THR A 134 -9.65 -4.69 17.55
CA THR A 134 -10.77 -3.97 16.93
C THR A 134 -10.51 -3.71 15.45
N PHE A 135 -9.31 -3.23 15.12
CA PHE A 135 -8.93 -2.90 13.74
C PHE A 135 -8.74 -4.16 12.88
N THR A 136 -8.20 -5.23 13.45
CA THR A 136 -8.14 -6.54 12.80
C THR A 136 -9.54 -7.05 12.45
N HIS A 137 -10.53 -6.84 13.34
CA HIS A 137 -11.92 -7.18 13.06
C HIS A 137 -12.48 -6.38 11.87
N TYR A 138 -12.19 -5.07 11.79
CA TYR A 138 -12.58 -4.23 10.65
C TYR A 138 -11.95 -4.70 9.33
N CYS A 139 -10.67 -5.07 9.33
CA CYS A 139 -10.02 -5.60 8.14
C CYS A 139 -10.69 -6.90 7.67
N LYS A 140 -11.03 -7.82 8.60
CA LYS A 140 -11.78 -9.06 8.28
C LYS A 140 -13.17 -8.74 7.72
N LYS A 141 -13.89 -7.78 8.30
CA LYS A 141 -15.20 -7.35 7.79
C LYS A 141 -15.09 -6.75 6.38
N SER A 142 -14.06 -5.93 6.13
CA SER A 142 -13.77 -5.37 4.80
C SER A 142 -13.50 -6.49 3.77
N ASN A 143 -12.71 -7.49 4.13
CA ASN A 143 -12.43 -8.64 3.28
C ASN A 143 -13.70 -9.45 2.98
N ASN A 144 -14.58 -9.65 3.96
CA ASN A 144 -15.87 -10.31 3.74
C ASN A 144 -16.76 -9.54 2.75
N ILE A 145 -16.79 -8.20 2.84
CA ILE A 145 -17.50 -7.35 1.87
C ILE A 145 -16.87 -7.49 0.49
N LYS A 146 -15.55 -7.46 0.39
CA LYS A 146 -14.82 -7.68 -0.86
C LYS A 146 -15.21 -9.00 -1.54
N TYR A 147 -15.26 -10.10 -0.79
CA TYR A 147 -15.70 -11.41 -1.33
C TYR A 147 -17.15 -11.40 -1.81
N LYS A 148 -18.07 -10.78 -1.05
CA LYS A 148 -19.46 -10.61 -1.50
C LYS A 148 -19.54 -9.79 -2.80
N THR A 149 -18.70 -8.78 -2.93
CA THR A 149 -18.61 -7.98 -4.16
C THR A 149 -18.11 -8.82 -5.33
N TYR A 150 -17.13 -9.70 -5.14
CA TYR A 150 -16.68 -10.63 -6.18
C TYR A 150 -17.83 -11.51 -6.68
N LEU A 151 -18.65 -12.09 -5.77
CA LEU A 151 -19.80 -12.90 -6.15
C LEU A 151 -20.82 -12.14 -6.99
N LEU A 152 -21.01 -10.83 -6.69
CA LEU A 152 -21.89 -9.99 -7.50
C LEU A 152 -21.28 -9.69 -8.87
N LEU A 153 -19.98 -9.37 -8.93
CA LEU A 153 -19.29 -9.12 -10.19
C LEU A 153 -19.30 -10.36 -11.09
N ASP A 154 -19.05 -11.55 -10.54
CA ASP A 154 -19.14 -12.83 -11.25
C ASP A 154 -20.56 -13.07 -11.78
N ARG A 155 -21.60 -12.82 -10.94
CA ARG A 155 -23.01 -12.97 -11.33
C ARG A 155 -23.41 -12.12 -12.54
N TYR A 156 -22.84 -10.92 -12.63
CA TYR A 156 -23.11 -9.96 -13.71
C TYR A 156 -22.05 -9.98 -14.83
N ASN A 157 -21.14 -10.96 -14.80
CA ASN A 157 -20.06 -11.12 -15.78
C ASN A 157 -19.14 -9.89 -15.95
N TYR A 158 -18.91 -9.16 -14.85
CA TYR A 158 -17.91 -8.08 -14.86
C TYR A 158 -16.50 -8.63 -14.70
N GLU A 159 -15.58 -8.13 -15.52
CA GLU A 159 -14.14 -8.39 -15.34
C GLU A 159 -13.58 -7.54 -14.21
N TYR A 160 -12.82 -8.16 -13.31
CA TYR A 160 -12.18 -7.47 -12.20
C TYR A 160 -10.86 -8.12 -11.80
N ILE A 161 -10.04 -7.37 -11.05
CA ILE A 161 -8.77 -7.87 -10.53
C ILE A 161 -8.94 -8.25 -9.07
N LYS A 162 -8.71 -9.55 -8.75
CA LYS A 162 -8.65 -10.00 -7.34
C LYS A 162 -7.52 -9.31 -6.62
N THR A 163 -7.81 -8.77 -5.43
CA THR A 163 -6.93 -7.86 -4.70
C THR A 163 -6.66 -8.31 -3.26
N GLN A 164 -5.50 -7.94 -2.75
CA GLN A 164 -5.11 -8.06 -1.34
C GLN A 164 -5.22 -6.71 -0.59
N THR A 165 -6.09 -5.83 -1.07
CA THR A 165 -6.36 -4.50 -0.48
C THR A 165 -7.85 -4.34 -0.14
N ASN A 166 -8.26 -3.15 0.27
CA ASN A 166 -9.66 -2.78 0.53
C ASN A 166 -10.33 -2.07 -0.67
N PHE A 167 -9.80 -2.26 -1.87
CA PHE A 167 -10.40 -1.76 -3.11
C PHE A 167 -10.35 -2.84 -4.20
N ILE A 168 -11.15 -2.67 -5.25
CA ILE A 168 -11.23 -3.57 -6.41
C ILE A 168 -11.13 -2.73 -7.68
N LEU A 169 -10.32 -3.18 -8.66
CA LEU A 169 -10.34 -2.66 -10.02
C LEU A 169 -11.33 -3.46 -10.86
N ILE A 170 -12.30 -2.79 -11.46
CA ILE A 170 -13.35 -3.37 -12.29
C ILE A 170 -13.19 -2.80 -13.70
N ASN A 171 -13.06 -3.66 -14.71
CA ASN A 171 -12.98 -3.28 -16.11
C ASN A 171 -14.40 -3.19 -16.70
N LEU A 172 -14.74 -2.04 -17.26
CA LEU A 172 -16.02 -1.82 -17.92
C LEU A 172 -15.91 -1.89 -19.45
N HIS A 173 -14.70 -2.11 -20.00
CA HIS A 173 -14.41 -2.19 -21.43
C HIS A 173 -14.80 -0.96 -22.26
N VAL A 174 -15.07 0.16 -21.60
CA VAL A 174 -15.39 1.47 -22.19
C VAL A 174 -14.66 2.55 -21.41
N ASP A 175 -14.54 3.76 -21.96
CA ASP A 175 -14.04 4.91 -21.19
C ASP A 175 -14.99 5.21 -20.02
N VAL A 176 -14.43 5.25 -18.80
CA VAL A 176 -15.23 5.33 -17.57
C VAL A 176 -15.48 6.76 -17.08
N SER A 177 -14.86 7.77 -17.68
CA SER A 177 -14.93 9.15 -17.15
C SER A 177 -16.35 9.68 -17.06
N SER A 178 -17.16 9.47 -18.10
CA SER A 178 -18.58 9.83 -18.11
C SER A 178 -19.40 9.00 -17.12
N ILE A 179 -19.07 7.72 -16.99
CA ILE A 179 -19.74 6.79 -16.06
C ILE A 179 -19.49 7.23 -14.61
N CYS A 180 -18.24 7.59 -14.27
CA CYS A 180 -17.89 8.10 -12.94
C CYS A 180 -18.71 9.36 -12.58
N LEU A 181 -18.85 10.29 -13.54
CA LEU A 181 -19.67 11.49 -13.36
C LEU A 181 -21.16 11.16 -13.14
N ILE A 182 -21.73 10.26 -13.93
CA ILE A 182 -23.13 9.82 -13.79
C ILE A 182 -23.35 9.15 -12.44
N LEU A 183 -22.45 8.28 -12.01
CA LEU A 183 -22.53 7.62 -10.70
C LEU A 183 -22.51 8.63 -9.56
N GLU A 184 -21.63 9.63 -9.62
CA GLU A 184 -21.53 10.67 -8.60
C GLU A 184 -22.78 11.58 -8.59
N GLN A 185 -23.17 12.10 -9.76
CA GLN A 185 -24.25 13.12 -9.86
C GLN A 185 -25.65 12.53 -9.68
N LYS A 186 -25.92 11.36 -10.28
CA LYS A 186 -27.27 10.78 -10.29
C LYS A 186 -27.52 9.83 -9.12
N TYR A 187 -26.49 9.11 -8.69
CA TYR A 187 -26.64 8.05 -7.68
C TYR A 187 -25.89 8.35 -6.38
N ASN A 188 -25.18 9.46 -6.30
CA ASN A 188 -24.33 9.83 -5.16
C ASN A 188 -23.31 8.73 -4.79
N ILE A 189 -22.79 8.02 -5.82
CA ILE A 189 -21.79 6.98 -5.70
C ILE A 189 -20.48 7.49 -6.27
N LYS A 190 -19.50 7.70 -5.41
CA LYS A 190 -18.17 8.16 -5.82
C LYS A 190 -17.22 6.97 -5.97
N VAL A 191 -16.78 6.74 -7.19
CA VAL A 191 -15.72 5.76 -7.53
C VAL A 191 -14.49 6.50 -8.05
N LYS A 192 -13.35 5.82 -8.02
CA LYS A 192 -12.12 6.39 -8.56
C LYS A 192 -12.02 6.07 -10.05
N ASP A 193 -11.89 7.11 -10.88
CA ASP A 193 -11.62 6.99 -12.29
C ASP A 193 -10.24 6.39 -12.53
N GLY A 194 -10.17 5.35 -13.37
CA GLY A 194 -8.93 4.63 -13.69
C GLY A 194 -7.97 5.41 -14.59
N VAL A 195 -8.42 6.47 -15.26
CA VAL A 195 -7.57 7.34 -16.10
C VAL A 195 -6.36 7.85 -15.33
N ILE A 196 -6.51 8.19 -14.05
CA ILE A 196 -5.39 8.64 -13.21
C ILE A 196 -4.29 7.59 -13.02
N PHE A 197 -4.58 6.33 -13.34
CA PHE A 197 -3.65 5.19 -13.28
C PHE A 197 -3.26 4.71 -14.67
N SER A 198 -3.60 5.45 -15.75
CA SER A 198 -3.47 5.02 -17.15
C SER A 198 -4.30 3.76 -17.48
N LEU A 199 -5.45 3.62 -16.84
CA LEU A 199 -6.41 2.52 -17.00
C LEU A 199 -7.80 3.07 -17.34
N PRO A 200 -8.00 3.66 -18.55
CA PRO A 200 -9.20 4.44 -18.90
C PRO A 200 -10.49 3.62 -18.91
N THR A 201 -10.41 2.28 -18.95
CA THR A 201 -11.59 1.39 -18.93
C THR A 201 -11.90 0.84 -17.53
N TYR A 202 -11.14 1.22 -16.50
CA TYR A 202 -11.30 0.72 -15.14
C TYR A 202 -11.88 1.75 -14.19
N ILE A 203 -12.72 1.29 -13.27
CA ILE A 203 -13.09 2.00 -12.04
C ILE A 203 -12.48 1.29 -10.83
N ARG A 204 -12.27 2.06 -9.74
CA ARG A 204 -11.76 1.51 -8.48
C ARG A 204 -12.62 1.91 -7.31
#